data_018b7ac90daef074b13b799b927dc3d1
#
_entry.id   018b7ac90daef074b13b799b927dc3d1
#
_cell.length_a   1.000
_cell.length_b   1.000
_cell.length_c   1.000
_cell.angle_alpha   90.00
_cell.angle_beta   90.00
_cell.angle_gamma   90.00
#
_symmetry.space_group_name_H-M   'P 1'
#
loop_
_entity.id
_entity.type
_entity.pdbx_description
1 polymer ?
#
loop_
_entity_poly.entity_id
_entity_poly.type
_entity_poly.pdbx_seq_one_letter_code
_entity_poly.pdbx_strand_id
1 'polypeptide(L)'
;MENAYILGGLRSYVGVVNGMYRHIPAEVLGAEVLKQVMEKYQLREPDYIIAGNGVGAGGNIARLMALTAGVDISVPAFTVDVQCGSGLESIAVAAAKINSGEADVIIAGGFESSSTQPRRGYNPNHPDYTGDAWYSVAKFMPGIHRETVMLEGAELAAKREGITKEEMDSWVLRSHALATQAREQGLLQNIIAPVCGAVKDEGIRPRMSQRLLDRMPK
;
A
#
# COMPACT_ATOMS: atom_id res chain seq x y z
N MET A 1 -19.19 -3.05 24.95
CA MET A 1 -18.28 -2.88 23.82
C MET A 1 -19.07 -2.20 22.71
N GLU A 2 -18.60 -1.06 22.26
CA GLU A 2 -19.17 -0.39 21.11
C GLU A 2 -18.72 -1.10 19.84
N ASN A 3 -19.54 -1.08 18.78
CA ASN A 3 -19.17 -1.69 17.51
C ASN A 3 -18.51 -0.64 16.63
N ALA A 4 -17.33 -0.93 16.10
CA ALA A 4 -16.72 -0.10 15.06
C ALA A 4 -17.40 -0.34 13.70
N TYR A 5 -17.67 0.74 12.98
CA TYR A 5 -18.30 0.71 11.66
C TYR A 5 -17.41 1.38 10.62
N ILE A 6 -17.32 0.80 9.44
CA ILE A 6 -16.64 1.40 8.31
C ILE A 6 -17.66 2.28 7.55
N LEU A 7 -17.47 3.59 7.59
CA LEU A 7 -18.35 4.55 6.90
C LEU A 7 -18.06 4.62 5.40
N GLY A 8 -16.83 4.32 5.01
CA GLY A 8 -16.40 4.30 3.61
C GLY A 8 -14.90 4.56 3.46
N GLY A 9 -14.47 4.86 2.25
CA GLY A 9 -13.06 5.12 1.98
C GLY A 9 -12.81 5.57 0.54
N LEU A 10 -11.57 6.01 0.30
CA LEU A 10 -11.05 6.36 -1.02
C LEU A 10 -9.67 5.75 -1.22
N ARG A 11 -9.31 5.51 -2.47
CA ARG A 11 -7.94 5.20 -2.88
C ARG A 11 -7.49 6.08 -4.04
N SER A 12 -6.22 6.32 -4.17
CA SER A 12 -5.65 6.86 -5.41
C SER A 12 -5.79 5.85 -6.56
N TYR A 13 -5.53 6.28 -7.80
CA TYR A 13 -5.15 5.31 -8.82
C TYR A 13 -3.86 4.60 -8.41
N VAL A 14 -3.69 3.35 -8.85
CA VAL A 14 -2.49 2.54 -8.57
C VAL A 14 -1.45 2.81 -9.66
N GLY A 15 -0.32 3.40 -9.29
CA GLY A 15 0.83 3.61 -10.15
C GLY A 15 1.79 2.42 -10.14
N VAL A 16 2.52 2.24 -11.23
CA VAL A 16 3.67 1.32 -11.25
C VAL A 16 4.94 2.07 -10.80
N VAL A 17 5.93 1.32 -10.36
CA VAL A 17 7.25 1.90 -10.01
C VAL A 17 7.81 2.68 -11.21
N ASN A 18 8.26 3.90 -10.97
CA ASN A 18 8.70 4.87 -11.97
C ASN A 18 7.64 5.28 -13.01
N GLY A 19 6.35 5.02 -12.73
CA GLY A 19 5.22 5.44 -13.54
C GLY A 19 4.71 6.84 -13.22
N MET A 20 3.38 7.01 -13.22
CA MET A 20 2.73 8.32 -13.09
C MET A 20 3.07 9.08 -11.80
N TYR A 21 3.36 8.38 -10.71
CA TYR A 21 3.74 9.00 -9.42
C TYR A 21 5.24 9.02 -9.14
N ARG A 22 6.10 8.81 -10.15
CA ARG A 22 7.56 8.64 -9.98
C ARG A 22 8.28 9.77 -9.23
N HIS A 23 7.70 10.96 -9.20
CA HIS A 23 8.26 12.14 -8.52
C HIS A 23 7.45 12.60 -7.32
N ILE A 24 6.42 11.83 -6.94
CA ILE A 24 5.54 12.17 -5.82
C ILE A 24 5.98 11.39 -4.57
N PRO A 25 6.44 12.08 -3.52
CA PRO A 25 6.74 11.45 -2.24
C PRO A 25 5.51 10.73 -1.67
N ALA A 26 5.73 9.65 -0.92
CA ALA A 26 4.65 8.86 -0.38
C ALA A 26 3.71 9.67 0.52
N GLU A 27 4.27 10.52 1.39
CA GLU A 27 3.51 11.38 2.30
C GLU A 27 2.67 12.43 1.56
N VAL A 28 3.13 12.91 0.41
CA VAL A 28 2.35 13.84 -0.43
C VAL A 28 1.20 13.11 -1.12
N LEU A 29 1.46 11.91 -1.67
CA LEU A 29 0.43 11.08 -2.29
C LEU A 29 -0.66 10.72 -1.28
N GLY A 30 -0.27 10.28 -0.09
CA GLY A 30 -1.19 9.97 1.00
C GLY A 30 -1.98 11.18 1.46
N ALA A 31 -1.34 12.34 1.59
CA ALA A 31 -1.97 13.59 2.00
C ALA A 31 -3.07 14.05 1.03
N GLU A 32 -2.86 13.92 -0.27
CA GLU A 32 -3.87 14.28 -1.27
C GLU A 32 -5.11 13.38 -1.19
N VAL A 33 -4.94 12.08 -0.93
CA VAL A 33 -6.07 11.17 -0.70
C VAL A 33 -6.76 11.50 0.62
N LEU A 34 -5.99 11.75 1.68
CA LEU A 34 -6.51 12.10 3.00
C LEU A 34 -7.38 13.36 2.95
N LYS A 35 -6.96 14.41 2.25
CA LYS A 35 -7.77 15.63 2.03
C LYS A 35 -9.13 15.29 1.41
N GLN A 36 -9.15 14.47 0.35
CA GLN A 36 -10.40 14.10 -0.31
C GLN A 36 -11.28 13.21 0.57
N VAL A 37 -10.71 12.34 1.41
CA VAL A 37 -11.47 11.57 2.42
C VAL A 37 -12.12 12.53 3.41
N MET A 38 -11.36 13.45 3.98
CA MET A 38 -11.86 14.40 4.96
C MET A 38 -12.96 15.29 4.36
N GLU A 39 -12.79 15.78 3.14
CA GLU A 39 -13.78 16.56 2.43
C GLU A 39 -15.06 15.76 2.15
N LYS A 40 -14.93 14.57 1.57
CA LYS A 40 -16.06 13.71 1.19
C LYS A 40 -16.94 13.34 2.37
N TYR A 41 -16.33 13.02 3.50
CA TYR A 41 -17.05 12.61 4.72
C TYR A 41 -17.23 13.74 5.73
N GLN A 42 -16.86 14.97 5.38
CA GLN A 42 -16.98 16.18 6.21
C GLN A 42 -16.29 16.02 7.57
N LEU A 43 -15.16 15.33 7.60
CA LEU A 43 -14.37 15.09 8.80
C LEU A 43 -13.40 16.26 9.00
N ARG A 44 -13.50 16.96 10.12
CA ARG A 44 -12.61 18.08 10.46
C ARG A 44 -11.50 17.66 11.43
N GLU A 45 -11.88 17.01 12.48
CA GLU A 45 -11.00 16.65 13.60
C GLU A 45 -11.25 15.18 13.98
N PRO A 46 -10.68 14.19 13.23
CA PRO A 46 -10.72 12.80 13.66
C PRO A 46 -9.89 12.63 14.94
N ASP A 47 -10.25 11.69 15.81
CA ASP A 47 -9.50 11.41 17.03
C ASP A 47 -8.10 10.86 16.74
N TYR A 48 -7.95 10.10 15.65
CA TYR A 48 -6.68 9.55 15.19
C TYR A 48 -6.60 9.46 13.67
N ILE A 49 -5.35 9.52 13.17
CA ILE A 49 -4.99 9.07 11.82
C ILE A 49 -3.98 7.94 11.98
N ILE A 50 -4.33 6.74 11.47
CA ILE A 50 -3.50 5.54 11.57
C ILE A 50 -3.20 5.06 10.16
N ALA A 51 -1.94 5.04 9.75
CA ALA A 51 -1.61 4.66 8.39
C ALA A 51 -0.43 3.70 8.30
N GLY A 52 -0.60 2.68 7.46
CA GLY A 52 0.45 1.72 7.10
C GLY A 52 1.47 2.33 6.14
N ASN A 53 2.75 2.08 6.40
CA ASN A 53 3.84 2.38 5.50
C ASN A 53 5.04 1.49 5.85
N GLY A 54 5.61 0.77 4.87
CA GLY A 54 6.67 -0.22 5.10
C GLY A 54 8.00 0.10 4.41
N VAL A 55 7.98 0.80 3.27
CA VAL A 55 9.21 1.11 2.52
C VAL A 55 9.60 2.58 2.54
N GLY A 56 8.82 3.43 3.20
CA GLY A 56 9.10 4.87 3.32
C GLY A 56 10.32 5.21 4.14
N ALA A 57 10.52 6.51 4.37
CA ALA A 57 11.70 7.08 5.03
C ALA A 57 11.89 6.67 6.50
N GLY A 58 10.94 5.97 7.09
CA GLY A 58 10.94 5.68 8.51
C GLY A 58 10.44 6.87 9.33
N GLY A 59 10.66 6.84 10.63
CA GLY A 59 10.04 7.79 11.54
C GLY A 59 8.53 7.63 11.58
N ASN A 60 7.82 8.67 11.97
CA ASN A 60 6.35 8.66 11.93
C ASN A 60 5.84 9.33 10.65
N ILE A 61 6.01 8.65 9.51
CA ILE A 61 5.64 9.20 8.19
C ILE A 61 4.13 9.44 8.05
N ALA A 62 3.29 8.69 8.79
CA ALA A 62 1.85 8.97 8.84
C ALA A 62 1.56 10.33 9.49
N ARG A 63 2.34 10.73 10.49
CA ARG A 63 2.27 12.08 11.06
C ARG A 63 2.66 13.14 10.04
N LEU A 64 3.74 12.91 9.31
CA LEU A 64 4.18 13.82 8.23
C LEU A 64 3.10 13.96 7.15
N MET A 65 2.49 12.86 6.73
CA MET A 65 1.38 12.83 5.79
C MET A 65 0.18 13.66 6.30
N ALA A 66 -0.23 13.45 7.56
CA ALA A 66 -1.35 14.18 8.16
C ALA A 66 -1.10 15.71 8.18
N LEU A 67 0.08 16.12 8.60
CA LEU A 67 0.46 17.55 8.60
C LEU A 67 0.56 18.11 7.18
N THR A 68 1.06 17.35 6.22
CA THR A 68 1.09 17.72 4.79
C THR A 68 -0.31 17.89 4.22
N ALA A 69 -1.28 17.12 4.72
CA ALA A 69 -2.69 17.28 4.37
C ALA A 69 -3.35 18.51 5.02
N GLY A 70 -2.69 19.18 5.96
CA GLY A 70 -3.24 20.33 6.70
C GLY A 70 -4.13 19.91 7.87
N VAL A 71 -4.01 18.68 8.36
CA VAL A 71 -4.68 18.22 9.58
C VAL A 71 -4.13 19.00 10.77
N ASP A 72 -5.01 19.38 11.70
CA ASP A 72 -4.61 20.11 12.88
C ASP A 72 -3.54 19.37 13.70
N ILE A 73 -2.63 20.14 14.29
CA ILE A 73 -1.50 19.59 15.05
C ILE A 73 -1.96 18.83 16.32
N SER A 74 -3.14 19.10 16.83
CA SER A 74 -3.75 18.41 17.97
C SER A 74 -4.17 16.96 17.64
N VAL A 75 -4.47 16.66 16.37
CA VAL A 75 -4.89 15.33 15.95
C VAL A 75 -3.70 14.36 15.94
N PRO A 76 -3.67 13.35 16.78
CA PRO A 76 -2.58 12.38 16.79
C PRO A 76 -2.59 11.51 15.53
N ALA A 77 -1.38 11.23 15.01
CA ALA A 77 -1.21 10.32 13.90
C ALA A 77 0.01 9.43 14.11
N PHE A 78 -0.08 8.17 13.70
CA PHE A 78 1.06 7.24 13.80
C PHE A 78 1.09 6.21 12.66
N THR A 79 2.29 5.70 12.43
CA THR A 79 2.58 4.73 11.38
C THR A 79 2.55 3.31 11.95
N VAL A 80 1.93 2.40 11.19
CA VAL A 80 1.97 0.96 11.44
C VAL A 80 2.85 0.30 10.38
N ASP A 81 3.74 -0.58 10.81
CA ASP A 81 4.56 -1.39 9.90
C ASP A 81 4.51 -2.87 10.31
N VAL A 82 3.78 -3.64 9.54
CA VAL A 82 3.77 -5.11 9.50
C VAL A 82 3.94 -5.56 8.05
N GLN A 83 4.81 -4.89 7.32
CA GLN A 83 5.10 -5.11 5.90
C GLN A 83 3.84 -4.88 5.02
N CYS A 84 3.56 -5.77 4.07
CA CYS A 84 2.42 -5.67 3.15
C CYS A 84 1.04 -5.66 3.85
N GLY A 85 0.96 -6.11 5.11
CA GLY A 85 -0.25 -6.10 5.93
C GLY A 85 -0.57 -4.77 6.62
N SER A 86 0.35 -3.79 6.57
CA SER A 86 0.28 -2.56 7.38
C SER A 86 -1.01 -1.75 7.17
N GLY A 87 -1.51 -1.69 5.94
CA GLY A 87 -2.77 -0.99 5.64
C GLY A 87 -3.98 -1.65 6.30
N LEU A 88 -4.06 -2.98 6.28
CA LEU A 88 -5.14 -3.71 6.96
C LEU A 88 -4.99 -3.64 8.49
N GLU A 89 -3.76 -3.75 9.00
CA GLU A 89 -3.48 -3.64 10.42
C GLU A 89 -3.86 -2.26 10.97
N SER A 90 -3.67 -1.18 10.21
CA SER A 90 -4.11 0.14 10.61
C SER A 90 -5.62 0.21 10.86
N ILE A 91 -6.41 -0.50 10.05
CA ILE A 91 -7.87 -0.62 10.21
C ILE A 91 -8.22 -1.47 11.45
N ALA A 92 -7.49 -2.57 11.68
CA ALA A 92 -7.69 -3.40 12.85
C ALA A 92 -7.40 -2.65 14.16
N VAL A 93 -6.31 -1.88 14.19
CA VAL A 93 -5.97 -1.01 15.33
C VAL A 93 -7.03 0.08 15.54
N ALA A 94 -7.52 0.70 14.47
CA ALA A 94 -8.60 1.69 14.55
C ALA A 94 -9.88 1.07 15.15
N ALA A 95 -10.28 -0.10 14.68
CA ALA A 95 -11.44 -0.81 15.22
C ALA A 95 -11.27 -1.15 16.70
N ALA A 96 -10.06 -1.58 17.12
CA ALA A 96 -9.77 -1.87 18.53
C ALA A 96 -9.90 -0.61 19.42
N LYS A 97 -9.40 0.55 18.97
CA LYS A 97 -9.51 1.83 19.68
C LYS A 97 -10.96 2.30 19.83
N ILE A 98 -11.77 2.16 18.79
CA ILE A 98 -13.20 2.50 18.84
C ILE A 98 -13.92 1.53 19.78
N ASN A 99 -13.69 0.22 19.66
CA ASN A 99 -14.33 -0.78 20.50
C ASN A 99 -13.96 -0.65 22.00
N SER A 100 -12.81 -0.07 22.31
CA SER A 100 -12.38 0.21 23.69
C SER A 100 -12.93 1.54 24.25
N GLY A 101 -13.59 2.35 23.44
CA GLY A 101 -14.06 3.69 23.82
C GLY A 101 -12.95 4.75 23.89
N GLU A 102 -11.78 4.48 23.31
CA GLU A 102 -10.66 5.44 23.26
C GLU A 102 -10.86 6.50 22.18
N ALA A 103 -11.67 6.21 21.17
CA ALA A 103 -11.93 7.09 20.02
C ALA A 103 -13.32 6.85 19.44
N ASP A 104 -13.90 7.88 18.84
CA ASP A 104 -15.18 7.84 18.12
C ASP A 104 -14.99 7.81 16.61
N VAL A 105 -14.01 8.55 16.09
CA VAL A 105 -13.77 8.71 14.65
C VAL A 105 -12.28 8.57 14.32
N ILE A 106 -11.94 7.58 13.52
CA ILE A 106 -10.57 7.32 13.09
C ILE A 106 -10.50 7.24 11.56
N ILE A 107 -9.49 7.87 10.97
CA ILE A 107 -9.12 7.64 9.58
C ILE A 107 -7.97 6.63 9.57
N ALA A 108 -8.20 5.47 8.93
CA ALA A 108 -7.23 4.39 8.84
C ALA A 108 -7.01 3.96 7.39
N GLY A 109 -5.79 3.54 7.06
CA GLY A 109 -5.45 3.08 5.71
C GLY A 109 -3.96 2.87 5.54
N GLY A 110 -3.44 3.13 4.33
CA GLY A 110 -2.01 3.04 4.06
C GLY A 110 -1.64 3.80 2.79
N PHE A 111 -0.37 4.13 2.68
CA PHE A 111 0.19 4.83 1.53
C PHE A 111 1.62 4.39 1.31
N GLU A 112 2.03 4.29 0.04
CA GLU A 112 3.37 3.84 -0.30
C GLU A 112 3.82 4.40 -1.65
N SER A 113 5.12 4.65 -1.80
CA SER A 113 5.73 5.04 -3.07
C SER A 113 7.11 4.40 -3.21
N SER A 114 7.16 3.23 -3.83
CA SER A 114 8.44 2.57 -4.13
C SER A 114 9.33 3.36 -5.09
N SER A 115 8.76 4.30 -5.87
CA SER A 115 9.53 5.17 -6.76
C SER A 115 10.37 6.21 -6.02
N THR A 116 9.95 6.62 -4.82
CA THR A 116 10.58 7.67 -4.02
C THR A 116 11.10 7.15 -2.68
N GLN A 117 11.12 5.83 -2.49
CA GLN A 117 11.64 5.23 -1.25
C GLN A 117 13.12 5.61 -1.05
N PRO A 118 13.57 5.82 0.19
CA PRO A 118 14.95 6.12 0.49
C PRO A 118 15.84 4.91 0.21
N ARG A 119 17.08 5.17 -0.16
CA ARG A 119 18.12 4.14 -0.18
C ARG A 119 18.49 3.79 1.26
N ARG A 120 18.58 2.49 1.56
CA ARG A 120 18.89 1.97 2.89
C ARG A 120 20.24 1.27 2.85
N GLY A 121 21.11 1.59 3.79
CA GLY A 121 22.40 0.93 3.97
C GLY A 121 22.69 0.79 5.46
N TYR A 122 23.54 -0.16 5.80
CA TYR A 122 24.01 -0.32 7.18
C TYR A 122 25.18 0.62 7.47
N ASN A 123 25.27 1.12 8.69
CA ASN A 123 26.43 1.88 9.12
C ASN A 123 27.62 0.93 9.42
N PRO A 124 28.87 1.45 9.51
CA PRO A 124 30.08 0.63 9.69
C PRO A 124 30.08 -0.30 10.92
N ASN A 125 29.26 0.00 11.93
CA ASN A 125 29.21 -0.81 13.14
C ASN A 125 28.24 -2.01 13.01
N HIS A 126 27.48 -2.11 11.93
CA HIS A 126 26.51 -3.18 11.75
C HIS A 126 27.19 -4.43 11.15
N PRO A 127 26.87 -5.66 11.63
CA PRO A 127 27.48 -6.90 11.11
C PRO A 127 27.30 -7.11 9.61
N ASP A 128 26.21 -6.58 9.02
CA ASP A 128 25.91 -6.69 7.58
C ASP A 128 26.46 -5.48 6.78
N TYR A 129 27.32 -4.66 7.36
CA TYR A 129 27.94 -3.57 6.62
C TYR A 129 28.84 -4.08 5.49
N THR A 130 28.57 -3.64 4.28
CA THR A 130 29.31 -4.01 3.07
C THR A 130 29.81 -2.78 2.30
N GLY A 131 30.28 -1.75 3.04
CA GLY A 131 30.67 -0.47 2.44
C GLY A 131 29.45 0.37 2.06
N ASP A 132 29.56 1.10 0.96
CA ASP A 132 28.46 2.00 0.49
C ASP A 132 27.33 1.28 -0.22
N ALA A 133 27.26 -0.04 -0.11
CA ALA A 133 26.17 -0.82 -0.67
C ALA A 133 24.85 -0.53 0.04
N TRP A 134 23.79 -0.50 -0.72
CA TRP A 134 22.43 -0.32 -0.22
C TRP A 134 21.53 -1.51 -0.60
N TYR A 135 20.50 -1.75 0.18
CA TYR A 135 19.52 -2.81 -0.06
C TYR A 135 18.13 -2.24 -0.34
N SER A 136 17.37 -2.93 -1.21
CA SER A 136 16.00 -2.58 -1.55
C SER A 136 14.97 -3.45 -0.83
N VAL A 137 15.35 -4.66 -0.43
CA VAL A 137 14.48 -5.63 0.23
C VAL A 137 14.93 -5.81 1.68
N ALA A 138 14.01 -5.62 2.62
CA ALA A 138 14.25 -5.86 4.03
C ALA A 138 14.48 -7.35 4.31
N LYS A 139 15.24 -7.67 5.36
CA LYS A 139 15.37 -9.04 5.84
C LYS A 139 14.04 -9.50 6.45
N PHE A 140 13.47 -10.61 5.95
CA PHE A 140 12.25 -11.23 6.50
C PHE A 140 12.56 -12.34 7.50
N MET A 141 13.75 -12.93 7.43
CA MET A 141 14.15 -14.06 8.26
C MET A 141 15.60 -13.91 8.72
N PRO A 142 15.92 -14.31 9.99
CA PRO A 142 17.29 -14.37 10.44
C PRO A 142 18.11 -15.37 9.60
N GLY A 143 19.35 -15.00 9.25
CA GLY A 143 20.29 -15.89 8.57
C GLY A 143 20.01 -16.20 7.10
N ILE A 144 18.82 -15.92 6.59
CA ILE A 144 18.43 -16.15 5.20
C ILE A 144 17.90 -14.84 4.62
N HIS A 145 18.67 -14.25 3.71
CA HIS A 145 18.22 -13.07 2.99
C HIS A 145 18.58 -13.22 1.51
N ARG A 146 17.55 -13.18 0.65
CA ARG A 146 17.70 -13.14 -0.80
C ARG A 146 16.68 -12.16 -1.37
N GLU A 147 17.06 -11.39 -2.36
CA GLU A 147 16.14 -10.45 -3.03
C GLU A 147 14.96 -11.18 -3.72
N THR A 148 15.17 -12.46 -4.08
CA THR A 148 14.17 -13.31 -4.72
C THR A 148 13.25 -14.04 -3.75
N VAL A 149 13.41 -13.87 -2.43
CA VAL A 149 12.70 -14.65 -1.40
C VAL A 149 11.17 -14.67 -1.56
N MET A 150 10.56 -13.58 -2.02
CA MET A 150 9.11 -13.52 -2.22
C MET A 150 8.67 -14.35 -3.44
N LEU A 151 9.44 -14.33 -4.51
CA LEU A 151 9.17 -15.14 -5.72
C LEU A 151 9.37 -16.62 -5.42
N GLU A 152 10.47 -16.98 -4.76
CA GLU A 152 10.74 -18.34 -4.33
C GLU A 152 9.67 -18.89 -3.36
N GLY A 153 9.20 -18.05 -2.44
CA GLY A 153 8.12 -18.39 -1.51
C GLY A 153 6.80 -18.65 -2.21
N ALA A 154 6.45 -17.82 -3.21
CA ALA A 154 5.24 -18.01 -4.02
C ALA A 154 5.31 -19.32 -4.82
N GLU A 155 6.45 -19.61 -5.45
CA GLU A 155 6.67 -20.85 -6.19
C GLU A 155 6.60 -22.08 -5.27
N LEU A 156 7.21 -22.00 -4.10
CA LEU A 156 7.17 -23.09 -3.12
C LEU A 156 5.74 -23.33 -2.61
N ALA A 157 4.98 -22.26 -2.37
CA ALA A 157 3.58 -22.37 -1.97
C ALA A 157 2.72 -23.01 -3.06
N ALA A 158 2.88 -22.59 -4.32
CA ALA A 158 2.19 -23.20 -5.46
C ALA A 158 2.48 -24.68 -5.57
N LYS A 159 3.75 -25.08 -5.47
CA LYS A 159 4.16 -26.50 -5.50
C LYS A 159 3.56 -27.30 -4.35
N ARG A 160 3.58 -26.74 -3.14
CA ARG A 160 3.05 -27.42 -1.96
C ARG A 160 1.55 -27.66 -2.06
N GLU A 161 0.81 -26.70 -2.59
CA GLU A 161 -0.64 -26.79 -2.75
C GLU A 161 -1.08 -27.43 -4.08
N GLY A 162 -0.13 -27.87 -4.91
CA GLY A 162 -0.40 -28.53 -6.20
C GLY A 162 -1.01 -27.60 -7.24
N ILE A 163 -0.80 -26.28 -7.12
CA ILE A 163 -1.35 -25.28 -8.05
C ILE A 163 -0.50 -25.28 -9.32
N THR A 164 -1.15 -25.48 -10.45
CA THR A 164 -0.50 -25.53 -11.75
C THR A 164 -0.28 -24.14 -12.34
N LYS A 165 0.64 -24.04 -13.33
CA LYS A 165 0.83 -22.79 -14.07
C LYS A 165 -0.45 -22.36 -14.80
N GLU A 166 -1.16 -23.32 -15.37
CA GLU A 166 -2.43 -23.08 -16.09
C GLU A 166 -3.50 -22.49 -15.18
N GLU A 167 -3.60 -22.95 -13.95
CA GLU A 167 -4.50 -22.35 -12.94
C GLU A 167 -4.08 -20.94 -12.58
N MET A 168 -2.79 -20.70 -12.32
CA MET A 168 -2.27 -19.35 -12.07
C MET A 168 -2.53 -18.41 -13.25
N ASP A 169 -2.25 -18.84 -14.47
CA ASP A 169 -2.50 -18.07 -15.68
C ASP A 169 -3.97 -17.71 -15.85
N SER A 170 -4.87 -18.66 -15.56
CA SER A 170 -6.33 -18.42 -15.60
C SER A 170 -6.76 -17.30 -14.64
N TRP A 171 -6.18 -17.25 -13.44
CA TRP A 171 -6.43 -16.21 -12.45
C TRP A 171 -5.89 -14.85 -12.91
N VAL A 172 -4.72 -14.80 -13.55
CA VAL A 172 -4.16 -13.57 -14.12
C VAL A 172 -5.08 -13.02 -15.21
N LEU A 173 -5.50 -13.87 -16.16
CA LEU A 173 -6.42 -13.47 -17.22
C LEU A 173 -7.74 -12.95 -16.67
N ARG A 174 -8.35 -13.67 -15.71
CA ARG A 174 -9.58 -13.27 -15.03
C ARG A 174 -9.42 -11.94 -14.30
N SER A 175 -8.34 -11.74 -13.55
CA SER A 175 -8.08 -10.51 -12.78
C SER A 175 -8.03 -9.29 -13.69
N HIS A 176 -7.27 -9.35 -14.80
CA HIS A 176 -7.18 -8.26 -15.75
C HIS A 176 -8.49 -7.99 -16.49
N ALA A 177 -9.25 -9.04 -16.83
CA ALA A 177 -10.56 -8.91 -17.47
C ALA A 177 -11.56 -8.21 -16.54
N LEU A 178 -11.68 -8.65 -15.29
CA LEU A 178 -12.58 -8.04 -14.30
C LEU A 178 -12.21 -6.59 -13.98
N ALA A 179 -10.92 -6.29 -13.83
CA ALA A 179 -10.46 -4.93 -13.58
C ALA A 179 -10.73 -4.00 -14.77
N THR A 180 -10.58 -4.51 -15.99
CA THR A 180 -10.91 -3.78 -17.22
C THR A 180 -12.41 -3.49 -17.29
N GLN A 181 -13.24 -4.50 -17.06
CA GLN A 181 -14.70 -4.38 -17.04
C GLN A 181 -15.16 -3.37 -15.97
N ALA A 182 -14.64 -3.47 -14.75
CA ALA A 182 -14.99 -2.56 -13.67
C ALA A 182 -14.66 -1.09 -14.01
N ARG A 183 -13.52 -0.87 -14.66
CA ARG A 183 -13.12 0.46 -15.13
C ARG A 183 -14.05 0.97 -16.22
N GLU A 184 -14.35 0.16 -17.23
CA GLU A 184 -15.20 0.55 -18.39
C GLU A 184 -16.64 0.83 -17.95
N GLN A 185 -17.15 0.09 -16.95
CA GLN A 185 -18.47 0.29 -16.38
C GLN A 185 -18.52 1.38 -15.28
N GLY A 186 -17.37 2.00 -14.95
CA GLY A 186 -17.30 3.05 -13.94
C GLY A 186 -17.58 2.59 -12.50
N LEU A 187 -17.50 1.29 -12.21
CA LEU A 187 -17.86 0.73 -10.89
C LEU A 187 -17.00 1.23 -9.74
N LEU A 188 -15.79 1.73 -10.04
CA LEU A 188 -14.85 2.20 -9.02
C LEU A 188 -14.81 3.73 -8.87
N GLN A 189 -15.60 4.48 -9.65
CA GLN A 189 -15.54 5.95 -9.66
C GLN A 189 -15.81 6.58 -8.29
N ASN A 190 -16.70 5.97 -7.51
CA ASN A 190 -17.09 6.49 -6.20
C ASN A 190 -16.02 6.27 -5.09
N ILE A 191 -15.03 5.41 -5.35
CA ILE A 191 -13.98 5.08 -4.38
C ILE A 191 -12.58 5.49 -4.83
N ILE A 192 -12.45 6.09 -6.01
CA ILE A 192 -11.16 6.60 -6.51
C ILE A 192 -11.11 8.11 -6.33
N ALA A 193 -10.04 8.55 -5.65
CA ALA A 193 -9.63 9.94 -5.56
C ALA A 193 -8.60 10.22 -6.67
N PRO A 194 -8.94 10.98 -7.73
CA PRO A 194 -7.98 11.37 -8.75
C PRO A 194 -7.03 12.42 -8.17
N VAL A 195 -5.82 12.00 -7.81
CA VAL A 195 -4.81 12.86 -7.19
C VAL A 195 -3.57 12.97 -8.08
N CYS A 196 -2.83 14.05 -7.94
CA CYS A 196 -1.56 14.28 -8.62
C CYS A 196 -1.63 14.11 -10.16
N GLY A 197 -2.76 14.45 -10.77
CA GLY A 197 -2.97 14.38 -12.22
C GLY A 197 -3.17 12.96 -12.77
N ALA A 198 -3.29 11.93 -11.94
CA ALA A 198 -3.56 10.58 -12.38
C ALA A 198 -5.00 10.43 -12.90
N VAL A 199 -5.16 9.63 -13.96
CA VAL A 199 -6.45 9.44 -14.66
C VAL A 199 -6.86 7.96 -14.78
N LYS A 200 -5.97 7.02 -14.45
CA LYS A 200 -6.23 5.56 -14.54
C LYS A 200 -5.22 4.75 -13.74
N ASP A 201 -5.61 3.54 -13.36
CA ASP A 201 -4.70 2.52 -12.83
C ASP A 201 -3.75 2.04 -13.95
N GLU A 202 -2.43 2.07 -13.70
CA GLU A 202 -1.41 1.69 -14.70
C GLU A 202 -1.21 0.18 -14.81
N GLY A 203 -1.49 -0.56 -13.73
CA GLY A 203 -1.27 -2.01 -13.68
C GLY A 203 -2.25 -2.85 -14.50
N ILE A 204 -3.41 -2.28 -14.91
CA ILE A 204 -4.45 -3.02 -15.64
C ILE A 204 -4.03 -3.17 -17.11
N ARG A 205 -3.99 -4.41 -17.59
CA ARG A 205 -3.63 -4.74 -18.98
C ARG A 205 -4.85 -5.29 -19.75
N PRO A 206 -5.61 -4.45 -20.49
CA PRO A 206 -6.83 -4.88 -21.20
C PRO A 206 -6.59 -5.96 -22.26
N ARG A 207 -5.34 -6.05 -22.76
CA ARG A 207 -4.93 -7.03 -23.78
C ARG A 207 -4.10 -8.17 -23.18
N MET A 208 -4.29 -8.50 -21.89
CA MET A 208 -3.66 -9.68 -21.31
C MET A 208 -4.15 -10.92 -22.06
N SER A 209 -3.23 -11.83 -22.38
CA SER A 209 -3.54 -13.03 -23.16
C SER A 209 -2.61 -14.17 -22.77
N GLN A 210 -3.07 -15.41 -23.02
CA GLN A 210 -2.26 -16.61 -22.80
C GLN A 210 -0.90 -16.52 -23.52
N ARG A 211 -0.88 -16.01 -24.74
CA ARG A 211 0.37 -15.83 -25.51
C ARG A 211 1.41 -14.94 -24.81
N LEU A 212 0.97 -13.96 -24.00
CA LEU A 212 1.87 -13.15 -23.18
C LEU A 212 2.37 -13.94 -21.97
N LEU A 213 1.50 -14.71 -21.34
CA LEU A 213 1.84 -15.54 -20.17
C LEU A 213 2.79 -16.69 -20.53
N ASP A 214 2.65 -17.26 -21.71
CA ASP A 214 3.54 -18.33 -22.23
C ASP A 214 5.00 -17.87 -22.43
N ARG A 215 5.22 -16.55 -22.51
CA ARG A 215 6.56 -15.96 -22.64
C ARG A 215 7.23 -15.65 -21.29
N MET A 216 6.47 -15.76 -20.21
CA MET A 216 7.03 -15.53 -18.89
C MET A 216 7.81 -16.77 -18.45
N PRO A 217 8.90 -16.60 -17.67
CA PRO A 217 9.63 -17.72 -17.09
C PRO A 217 8.69 -18.64 -16.32
N LYS A 218 8.98 -19.95 -16.41
CA LYS A 218 8.29 -20.97 -15.61
C LYS A 218 8.94 -21.05 -14.25
#